data_5f9aabd1bfbe011c082f98ad1148955d
#
_entry.id   5f9aabd1bfbe011c082f98ad1148955d
#
_cell.length_a   1.000
_cell.length_b   1.000
_cell.length_c   1.000
_cell.angle_alpha   90.00
_cell.angle_beta   90.00
_cell.angle_gamma   90.00
#
_symmetry.space_group_name_H-M   'P 1'
#
loop_
_entity.id
_entity.type
_entity.pdbx_description
1 polymer ?
#
loop_
_entity_poly.entity_id
_entity_poly.type
_entity_poly.pdbx_seq_one_letter_code
_entity_poly.pdbx_strand_id
1 'polypeptide(L)'
;MVERIMDPNNIRPDHLERYNFACKKLEELTEPDHVLDIGCGIGYGSVIMQNMMSSWVDCIDKSKEAHEVFLKSYDNKAPRVNYILQDFTKLKKGLLRDRYDAVVSFEFIEHIPPDLAQGVFDLAGEKTNLFICSSPNERVRPHQLPPVNEFHYKHYTPEEFEAMGRQAGFNDVDFYCQTSGKHYKVRPGLEGGKFMIAVFSKQEYGYPRNKIKGGVLGNHEVVMS
;
A
#
# COMPACT_ATOMS: atom_id res chain seq x y z
N MET A 1 4.65 -19.08 -14.29
CA MET A 1 5.68 -18.30 -13.54
C MET A 1 4.99 -17.74 -12.30
N VAL A 2 5.47 -18.02 -11.10
CA VAL A 2 4.82 -17.51 -9.88
C VAL A 2 5.26 -16.06 -9.71
N GLU A 3 4.38 -15.09 -9.87
CA GLU A 3 4.71 -13.68 -9.72
C GLU A 3 4.86 -13.24 -8.27
N ARG A 4 4.30 -14.00 -7.37
CA ARG A 4 4.39 -13.77 -5.93
C ARG A 4 5.78 -14.10 -5.41
N ILE A 5 6.32 -13.25 -4.52
CA ILE A 5 7.46 -13.63 -3.70
C ILE A 5 7.01 -14.78 -2.80
N MET A 6 7.62 -15.95 -2.99
CA MET A 6 7.32 -17.15 -2.19
C MET A 6 8.53 -17.64 -1.37
N ASP A 7 9.72 -17.04 -1.59
CA ASP A 7 10.93 -17.35 -0.82
C ASP A 7 11.25 -16.18 0.12
N PRO A 8 11.13 -16.38 1.45
CA PRO A 8 11.42 -15.35 2.45
C PRO A 8 12.89 -14.92 2.48
N ASN A 9 13.80 -15.73 1.89
CA ASN A 9 15.22 -15.42 1.81
C ASN A 9 15.60 -14.64 0.53
N ASN A 10 14.67 -14.48 -0.40
CA ASN A 10 14.90 -13.82 -1.68
C ASN A 10 13.87 -12.72 -1.97
N ILE A 11 13.74 -11.80 -1.02
CA ILE A 11 12.86 -10.65 -1.17
C ILE A 11 13.61 -9.55 -1.91
N ARG A 12 13.02 -9.04 -2.98
CA ARG A 12 13.63 -8.00 -3.80
C ARG A 12 13.84 -6.70 -3.01
N PRO A 13 14.98 -5.99 -3.21
CA PRO A 13 15.26 -4.74 -2.49
C PRO A 13 14.20 -3.64 -2.68
N ASP A 14 13.56 -3.57 -3.84
CA ASP A 14 12.50 -2.60 -4.12
C ASP A 14 11.23 -2.89 -3.29
N HIS A 15 10.92 -4.15 -3.02
CA HIS A 15 9.82 -4.53 -2.14
C HIS A 15 10.13 -4.21 -0.67
N LEU A 16 11.33 -4.53 -0.20
CA LEU A 16 11.77 -4.17 1.17
C LEU A 16 11.72 -2.65 1.39
N GLU A 17 12.14 -1.89 0.39
CA GLU A 17 12.19 -0.43 0.48
C GLU A 17 10.80 0.19 0.63
N ARG A 18 9.74 -0.36 0.00
CA ARG A 18 8.38 0.14 0.16
C ARG A 18 7.91 0.04 1.61
N TYR A 19 8.15 -1.10 2.26
CA TYR A 19 7.79 -1.28 3.67
C TYR A 19 8.66 -0.40 4.58
N ASN A 20 9.97 -0.28 4.30
CA ASN A 20 10.85 0.63 5.04
C ASN A 20 10.41 2.09 4.90
N PHE A 21 10.00 2.51 3.71
CA PHE A 21 9.43 3.83 3.47
C PHE A 21 8.13 4.01 4.25
N ALA A 22 7.22 3.03 4.20
CA ALA A 22 5.96 3.09 4.93
C ALA A 22 6.20 3.21 6.43
N CYS A 23 7.07 2.40 7.03
CA CYS A 23 7.38 2.49 8.46
C CYS A 23 7.82 3.90 8.85
N LYS A 24 8.79 4.48 8.12
CA LYS A 24 9.27 5.84 8.38
C LYS A 24 8.15 6.88 8.26
N LYS A 25 7.33 6.75 7.21
CA LYS A 25 6.18 7.65 7.03
C LYS A 25 5.16 7.51 8.15
N LEU A 26 4.85 6.31 8.56
CA LEU A 26 3.90 6.06 9.64
C LEU A 26 4.41 6.57 10.98
N GLU A 27 5.69 6.38 11.30
CA GLU A 27 6.31 6.94 12.51
C GLU A 27 6.31 8.48 12.50
N GLU A 28 6.55 9.11 11.33
CA GLU A 28 6.46 10.57 11.17
C GLU A 28 5.04 11.09 11.37
N LEU A 29 4.04 10.32 10.97
CA LEU A 29 2.66 10.79 10.82
C LEU A 29 1.75 10.38 11.98
N THR A 30 1.94 9.25 12.65
CA THR A 30 0.93 8.72 13.56
C THR A 30 1.46 7.91 14.74
N GLU A 31 2.73 7.47 14.76
CA GLU A 31 3.26 6.54 15.78
C GLU A 31 2.33 5.33 15.98
N PRO A 32 2.16 4.46 14.97
CA PRO A 32 1.06 3.52 14.91
C PRO A 32 1.20 2.36 15.88
N ASP A 33 0.16 2.06 16.66
CA ASP A 33 0.03 0.84 17.47
C ASP A 33 -0.56 -0.32 16.66
N HIS A 34 -1.50 -0.04 15.75
CA HIS A 34 -2.23 -1.04 14.97
C HIS A 34 -2.27 -0.69 13.49
N VAL A 35 -1.74 -1.59 12.66
CA VAL A 35 -1.69 -1.45 11.20
C VAL A 35 -2.42 -2.61 10.52
N LEU A 36 -3.08 -2.34 9.39
CA LEU A 36 -3.66 -3.35 8.52
C LEU A 36 -2.86 -3.42 7.21
N ASP A 37 -2.41 -4.62 6.81
CA ASP A 37 -1.71 -4.89 5.54
C ASP A 37 -2.61 -5.70 4.61
N ILE A 38 -3.10 -5.08 3.52
CA ILE A 38 -4.03 -5.72 2.58
C ILE A 38 -3.25 -6.28 1.38
N GLY A 39 -3.38 -7.58 1.13
CA GLY A 39 -2.63 -8.27 0.09
C GLY A 39 -1.18 -8.57 0.51
N CYS A 40 -0.99 -9.01 1.74
CA CYS A 40 0.32 -9.15 2.39
C CYS A 40 1.22 -10.25 1.79
N GLY A 41 0.70 -11.12 0.90
CA GLY A 41 1.44 -12.26 0.38
C GLY A 41 1.94 -13.19 1.49
N ILE A 42 3.24 -13.51 1.50
CA ILE A 42 3.86 -14.34 2.55
C ILE A 42 4.10 -13.60 3.88
N GLY A 43 3.62 -12.37 4.04
CA GLY A 43 3.64 -11.62 5.29
C GLY A 43 4.98 -10.97 5.68
N TYR A 44 6.01 -11.00 4.82
CA TYR A 44 7.32 -10.42 5.14
C TYR A 44 7.24 -8.92 5.47
N GLY A 45 6.37 -8.18 4.76
CA GLY A 45 6.18 -6.76 4.99
C GLY A 45 5.56 -6.45 6.35
N SER A 46 4.56 -7.24 6.74
CA SER A 46 3.93 -7.15 8.05
C SER A 46 4.94 -7.43 9.17
N VAL A 47 5.85 -8.40 8.96
CA VAL A 47 6.95 -8.69 9.91
C VAL A 47 7.95 -7.52 10.00
N ILE A 48 8.26 -6.86 8.87
CA ILE A 48 9.10 -5.65 8.87
C ILE A 48 8.44 -4.55 9.71
N MET A 49 7.16 -4.29 9.49
CA MET A 49 6.40 -3.27 10.24
C MET A 49 6.38 -3.56 11.73
N GLN A 50 6.07 -4.80 12.15
CA GLN A 50 6.18 -5.20 13.55
C GLN A 50 7.57 -4.89 14.15
N ASN A 51 8.63 -5.28 13.43
CA ASN A 51 9.99 -5.16 13.95
C ASN A 51 10.52 -3.72 14.00
N MET A 52 10.12 -2.88 13.05
CA MET A 52 10.56 -1.49 12.99
C MET A 52 9.78 -0.58 13.93
N MET A 53 8.45 -0.72 13.96
CA MET A 53 7.57 0.20 14.68
C MET A 53 7.03 -0.38 16.01
N SER A 54 7.30 -1.66 16.29
CA SER A 54 6.70 -2.38 17.45
C SER A 54 5.17 -2.46 17.42
N SER A 55 4.56 -2.25 16.26
CA SER A 55 3.11 -2.26 16.06
C SER A 55 2.53 -3.66 16.02
N TRP A 56 1.24 -3.78 16.35
CA TRP A 56 0.43 -4.93 15.99
C TRP A 56 0.01 -4.82 14.53
N VAL A 57 0.14 -5.89 13.77
CA VAL A 57 -0.21 -5.91 12.36
C VAL A 57 -1.20 -7.02 12.07
N ASP A 58 -2.43 -6.65 11.71
CA ASP A 58 -3.33 -7.57 11.04
C ASP A 58 -2.98 -7.57 9.55
N CYS A 59 -2.81 -8.75 8.95
CA CYS A 59 -2.49 -8.84 7.53
C CYS A 59 -3.40 -9.84 6.82
N ILE A 60 -3.85 -9.49 5.61
CA ILE A 60 -4.83 -10.27 4.86
C ILE A 60 -4.26 -10.71 3.53
N ASP A 61 -4.37 -11.99 3.23
CA ASP A 61 -4.20 -12.53 1.87
C ASP A 61 -5.12 -13.76 1.71
N LYS A 62 -5.55 -14.03 0.47
CA LYS A 62 -6.38 -15.20 0.15
C LYS A 62 -5.61 -16.46 -0.18
N SER A 63 -4.28 -16.38 -0.35
CA SER A 63 -3.44 -17.49 -0.76
C SER A 63 -3.11 -18.42 0.39
N LYS A 64 -3.55 -19.65 0.30
CA LYS A 64 -3.19 -20.71 1.25
C LYS A 64 -1.68 -20.99 1.22
N GLU A 65 -1.10 -21.01 0.03
CA GLU A 65 0.33 -21.25 -0.16
C GLU A 65 1.18 -20.17 0.50
N ALA A 66 0.79 -18.90 0.38
CA ALA A 66 1.46 -17.80 1.04
C ALA A 66 1.34 -17.88 2.57
N HIS A 67 0.16 -18.25 3.07
CA HIS A 67 -0.05 -18.47 4.49
C HIS A 67 0.80 -19.63 5.05
N GLU A 68 0.93 -20.73 4.31
CA GLU A 68 1.80 -21.85 4.71
C GLU A 68 3.28 -21.42 4.80
N VAL A 69 3.74 -20.57 3.88
CA VAL A 69 5.09 -19.98 3.94
C VAL A 69 5.23 -19.08 5.16
N PHE A 70 4.22 -18.25 5.46
CA PHE A 70 4.20 -17.42 6.67
C PHE A 70 4.36 -18.26 7.94
N LEU A 71 3.54 -19.29 8.11
CA LEU A 71 3.58 -20.17 9.26
C LEU A 71 4.96 -20.83 9.46
N LYS A 72 5.58 -21.30 8.38
CA LYS A 72 6.91 -21.93 8.43
C LYS A 72 8.03 -20.93 8.75
N SER A 73 7.93 -19.70 8.27
CA SER A 73 9.06 -18.77 8.25
C SER A 73 9.00 -17.72 9.35
N TYR A 74 7.80 -17.31 9.76
CA TYR A 74 7.58 -16.13 10.56
C TYR A 74 6.73 -16.33 11.82
N ASP A 75 5.86 -17.33 11.90
CA ASP A 75 4.88 -17.48 12.98
C ASP A 75 5.52 -17.35 14.39
N ASN A 76 6.59 -18.08 14.65
CA ASN A 76 7.32 -18.00 15.92
C ASN A 76 8.22 -16.77 16.09
N LYS A 77 8.34 -15.91 15.07
CA LYS A 77 9.23 -14.73 15.06
C LYS A 77 8.46 -13.42 14.99
N ALA A 78 7.16 -13.50 14.77
CA ALA A 78 6.30 -12.34 14.55
C ALA A 78 5.08 -12.35 15.50
N PRO A 79 5.27 -12.27 16.83
CA PRO A 79 4.20 -12.45 17.82
C PRO A 79 3.13 -11.35 17.76
N ARG A 80 3.38 -10.26 17.04
CA ARG A 80 2.42 -9.17 16.87
C ARG A 80 1.82 -9.12 15.47
N VAL A 81 2.07 -10.14 14.64
CA VAL A 81 1.46 -10.26 13.31
C VAL A 81 0.35 -11.30 13.36
N ASN A 82 -0.86 -10.88 13.09
CA ASN A 82 -2.03 -11.74 12.95
C ASN A 82 -2.35 -11.94 11.46
N TYR A 83 -2.02 -13.11 10.92
CA TYR A 83 -2.28 -13.43 9.51
C TYR A 83 -3.71 -13.94 9.33
N ILE A 84 -4.49 -13.23 8.55
CA ILE A 84 -5.90 -13.52 8.23
C ILE A 84 -5.97 -14.11 6.84
N LEU A 85 -6.10 -15.44 6.74
CA LEU A 85 -6.30 -16.15 5.48
C LEU A 85 -7.74 -15.92 4.97
N GLN A 86 -7.96 -14.86 4.23
CA GLN A 86 -9.28 -14.45 3.76
C GLN A 86 -9.17 -13.61 2.47
N ASP A 87 -10.18 -13.74 1.61
CA ASP A 87 -10.41 -12.81 0.51
C ASP A 87 -10.99 -11.50 1.08
N PHE A 88 -10.35 -10.36 0.79
CA PHE A 88 -10.79 -9.06 1.30
C PHE A 88 -12.21 -8.68 0.85
N THR A 89 -12.69 -9.22 -0.28
CA THR A 89 -14.07 -9.00 -0.78
C THR A 89 -15.12 -9.79 0.00
N LYS A 90 -14.71 -10.72 0.86
CA LYS A 90 -15.57 -11.64 1.61
C LYS A 90 -15.31 -11.59 3.11
N LEU A 91 -14.84 -10.47 3.62
CA LEU A 91 -14.53 -10.29 5.03
C LEU A 91 -15.78 -10.49 5.90
N LYS A 92 -15.65 -11.34 6.90
CA LYS A 92 -16.69 -11.53 7.91
C LYS A 92 -16.69 -10.37 8.89
N LYS A 93 -17.88 -9.96 9.33
CA LYS A 93 -18.02 -8.93 10.37
C LYS A 93 -17.26 -9.34 11.64
N GLY A 94 -16.51 -8.40 12.21
CA GLY A 94 -15.74 -8.62 13.44
C GLY A 94 -14.40 -9.35 13.24
N LEU A 95 -14.01 -9.65 12.00
CA LEU A 95 -12.71 -10.26 11.71
C LEU A 95 -11.57 -9.25 11.80
N LEU A 96 -11.83 -8.00 11.42
CA LEU A 96 -10.92 -6.87 11.53
C LEU A 96 -11.33 -5.99 12.70
N ARG A 97 -10.38 -5.19 13.18
CA ARG A 97 -10.65 -4.10 14.12
C ARG A 97 -11.60 -3.08 13.50
N ASP A 98 -12.30 -2.34 14.34
CA ASP A 98 -13.16 -1.24 13.86
C ASP A 98 -12.31 -0.13 13.23
N ARG A 99 -11.13 0.15 13.81
CA ARG A 99 -10.18 1.16 13.32
C ARG A 99 -8.74 0.67 13.43
N TYR A 100 -7.90 1.19 12.52
CA TYR A 100 -6.44 1.08 12.50
C TYR A 100 -5.83 2.46 12.43
N ASP A 101 -4.61 2.63 12.95
CA ASP A 101 -3.85 3.87 12.82
C ASP A 101 -3.44 4.10 11.38
N ALA A 102 -3.14 3.02 10.67
CA ALA A 102 -2.85 3.04 9.24
C ALA A 102 -3.29 1.76 8.52
N VAL A 103 -3.51 1.88 7.21
CA VAL A 103 -3.65 0.75 6.28
C VAL A 103 -2.53 0.85 5.26
N VAL A 104 -1.94 -0.29 4.89
CA VAL A 104 -0.99 -0.38 3.77
C VAL A 104 -1.45 -1.43 2.76
N SER A 105 -1.06 -1.26 1.48
CA SER A 105 -1.32 -2.24 0.41
C SER A 105 -0.32 -2.03 -0.73
N PHE A 106 0.62 -2.94 -0.93
CA PHE A 106 1.69 -2.76 -1.90
C PHE A 106 1.65 -3.80 -3.01
N GLU A 107 1.67 -3.34 -4.29
CA GLU A 107 1.66 -4.18 -5.48
C GLU A 107 0.55 -5.25 -5.40
N PHE A 108 -0.63 -4.81 -5.05
CA PHE A 108 -1.80 -5.68 -4.85
C PHE A 108 -2.97 -5.31 -5.77
N ILE A 109 -3.26 -4.01 -5.91
CA ILE A 109 -4.47 -3.55 -6.61
C ILE A 109 -4.49 -3.92 -8.09
N GLU A 110 -3.33 -4.01 -8.73
CA GLU A 110 -3.20 -4.47 -10.12
C GLU A 110 -3.60 -5.93 -10.34
N HIS A 111 -3.61 -6.72 -9.26
CA HIS A 111 -4.04 -8.12 -9.24
C HIS A 111 -5.53 -8.29 -8.92
N ILE A 112 -6.25 -7.20 -8.77
CA ILE A 112 -7.68 -7.18 -8.49
C ILE A 112 -8.43 -6.82 -9.78
N PRO A 113 -9.52 -7.56 -10.11
CA PRO A 113 -10.39 -7.18 -11.21
C PRO A 113 -10.84 -5.71 -11.05
N PRO A 114 -10.83 -4.90 -12.13
CA PRO A 114 -11.06 -3.46 -12.04
C PRO A 114 -12.39 -3.05 -11.38
N ASP A 115 -13.43 -3.88 -11.51
CA ASP A 115 -14.73 -3.70 -10.87
C ASP A 115 -14.72 -3.90 -9.34
N LEU A 116 -13.70 -4.58 -8.81
CA LEU A 116 -13.49 -4.81 -7.38
C LEU A 116 -12.40 -3.94 -6.76
N ALA A 117 -11.60 -3.28 -7.59
CA ALA A 117 -10.42 -2.55 -7.13
C ALA A 117 -10.76 -1.37 -6.20
N GLN A 118 -11.88 -0.68 -6.43
CA GLN A 118 -12.38 0.38 -5.54
C GLN A 118 -12.58 -0.14 -4.12
N GLY A 119 -12.97 -1.40 -3.94
CA GLY A 119 -13.19 -2.01 -2.62
C GLY A 119 -11.96 -2.04 -1.72
N VAL A 120 -10.74 -1.99 -2.27
CA VAL A 120 -9.50 -1.86 -1.47
C VAL A 120 -9.44 -0.48 -0.83
N PHE A 121 -9.74 0.57 -1.61
CA PHE A 121 -9.79 1.95 -1.13
C PHE A 121 -10.94 2.18 -0.13
N ASP A 122 -12.11 1.62 -0.43
CA ASP A 122 -13.29 1.74 0.44
C ASP A 122 -13.04 1.09 1.81
N LEU A 123 -12.43 -0.11 1.81
CA LEU A 123 -12.02 -0.78 3.05
C LEU A 123 -11.00 0.06 3.82
N ALA A 124 -9.98 0.61 3.14
CA ALA A 124 -9.01 1.49 3.78
C ALA A 124 -9.70 2.74 4.33
N GLY A 125 -10.56 3.40 3.55
CA GLY A 125 -11.30 4.58 3.98
C GLY A 125 -12.24 4.34 5.16
N GLU A 126 -12.87 3.15 5.24
CA GLU A 126 -13.65 2.75 6.42
C GLU A 126 -12.75 2.58 7.66
N LYS A 127 -11.58 1.97 7.49
CA LYS A 127 -10.75 1.49 8.61
C LYS A 127 -9.73 2.48 9.13
N THR A 128 -9.31 3.47 8.33
CA THR A 128 -8.24 4.39 8.74
C THR A 128 -8.44 5.82 8.22
N ASN A 129 -7.62 6.72 8.76
CA ASN A 129 -7.43 8.07 8.21
C ASN A 129 -6.12 8.18 7.42
N LEU A 130 -5.26 7.15 7.41
CA LEU A 130 -3.97 7.15 6.73
C LEU A 130 -3.76 5.85 5.95
N PHE A 131 -3.73 5.95 4.61
CA PHE A 131 -3.58 4.80 3.72
C PHE A 131 -2.35 4.97 2.82
N ILE A 132 -1.45 3.99 2.81
CA ILE A 132 -0.29 3.98 1.92
C ILE A 132 -0.41 2.78 0.98
N CYS A 133 -0.42 3.04 -0.32
CA CYS A 133 -0.49 1.98 -1.30
C CYS A 133 0.44 2.20 -2.49
N SER A 134 0.74 1.12 -3.21
CA SER A 134 1.52 1.19 -4.45
C SER A 134 0.92 0.35 -5.57
N SER A 135 1.28 0.71 -6.79
CA SER A 135 0.97 -0.03 -8.01
C SER A 135 1.95 0.37 -9.13
N PRO A 136 2.11 -0.44 -10.19
CA PRO A 136 2.75 0.02 -11.41
C PRO A 136 2.09 1.29 -11.92
N ASN A 137 2.93 2.27 -12.32
CA ASN A 137 2.47 3.53 -12.86
C ASN A 137 2.17 3.38 -14.37
N GLU A 138 0.91 3.42 -14.74
CA GLU A 138 0.47 3.25 -16.14
C GLU A 138 1.16 4.21 -17.09
N ARG A 139 1.48 5.44 -16.68
CA ARG A 139 2.14 6.46 -17.51
C ARG A 139 3.59 6.10 -17.89
N VAL A 140 4.27 5.32 -17.05
CA VAL A 140 5.69 4.98 -17.22
C VAL A 140 5.87 3.51 -17.57
N ARG A 141 4.96 2.66 -17.10
CA ARG A 141 4.91 1.22 -17.36
C ARG A 141 3.50 0.84 -17.81
N PRO A 142 3.12 1.14 -19.07
CA PRO A 142 1.79 0.84 -19.57
C PRO A 142 1.44 -0.64 -19.50
N HIS A 143 0.21 -0.94 -19.11
CA HIS A 143 -0.33 -2.28 -19.18
C HIS A 143 -0.49 -2.69 -20.65
N GLN A 144 0.09 -3.84 -21.01
CA GLN A 144 0.07 -4.35 -22.37
C GLN A 144 -0.97 -5.46 -22.54
N LEU A 145 -1.50 -5.62 -23.74
CA LEU A 145 -2.39 -6.73 -24.10
C LEU A 145 -1.79 -7.50 -25.28
N PRO A 146 -1.46 -8.81 -25.13
CA PRO A 146 -1.57 -9.60 -23.90
C PRO A 146 -0.63 -9.07 -22.81
N PRO A 147 -0.99 -9.19 -21.52
CA PRO A 147 -0.18 -8.64 -20.44
C PRO A 147 1.17 -9.33 -20.36
N VAL A 148 2.24 -8.54 -20.18
CA VAL A 148 3.59 -9.07 -19.89
C VAL A 148 3.58 -9.90 -18.61
N ASN A 149 2.75 -9.47 -17.66
CA ASN A 149 2.42 -10.18 -16.45
C ASN A 149 0.96 -10.65 -16.52
N GLU A 150 0.74 -11.94 -16.69
CA GLU A 150 -0.57 -12.56 -16.81
C GLU A 150 -1.48 -12.38 -15.58
N PHE A 151 -0.89 -12.00 -14.43
CA PHE A 151 -1.61 -11.78 -13.17
C PHE A 151 -2.04 -10.32 -12.98
N HIS A 152 -1.64 -9.40 -13.85
CA HIS A 152 -2.08 -8.01 -13.80
C HIS A 152 -3.35 -7.82 -14.63
N TYR A 153 -4.41 -7.37 -14.00
CA TYR A 153 -5.63 -6.98 -14.69
C TYR A 153 -5.51 -5.58 -15.29
N LYS A 154 -4.89 -4.66 -14.55
CA LYS A 154 -4.78 -3.25 -14.93
C LYS A 154 -3.62 -2.58 -14.20
N HIS A 155 -2.93 -1.66 -14.87
CA HIS A 155 -2.11 -0.64 -14.22
C HIS A 155 -2.93 0.65 -14.08
N TYR A 156 -2.62 1.47 -13.10
CA TYR A 156 -3.39 2.67 -12.78
C TYR A 156 -2.57 3.93 -13.03
N THR A 157 -3.26 4.99 -13.43
CA THR A 157 -2.66 6.33 -13.47
C THR A 157 -2.76 6.99 -12.08
N PRO A 158 -1.92 8.01 -11.80
CA PRO A 158 -2.04 8.77 -10.56
C PRO A 158 -3.42 9.40 -10.34
N GLU A 159 -4.05 9.86 -11.42
CA GLU A 159 -5.39 10.47 -11.37
C GLU A 159 -6.47 9.45 -11.01
N GLU A 160 -6.37 8.23 -11.53
CA GLU A 160 -7.27 7.15 -11.14
C GLU A 160 -7.11 6.81 -9.66
N PHE A 161 -5.86 6.74 -9.16
CA PHE A 161 -5.59 6.52 -7.73
C PHE A 161 -6.16 7.65 -6.87
N GLU A 162 -5.93 8.91 -7.25
CA GLU A 162 -6.50 10.06 -6.55
C GLU A 162 -8.03 10.01 -6.52
N ALA A 163 -8.67 9.72 -7.65
CA ALA A 163 -10.12 9.61 -7.74
C ALA A 163 -10.67 8.49 -6.83
N MET A 164 -10.03 7.32 -6.82
CA MET A 164 -10.40 6.20 -5.94
C MET A 164 -10.23 6.56 -4.47
N GLY A 165 -9.15 7.24 -4.10
CA GLY A 165 -8.93 7.73 -2.74
C GLY A 165 -9.98 8.74 -2.30
N ARG A 166 -10.31 9.71 -3.16
CA ARG A 166 -11.37 10.72 -2.87
C ARG A 166 -12.73 10.06 -2.70
N GLN A 167 -13.08 9.08 -3.53
CA GLN A 167 -14.33 8.31 -3.40
C GLN A 167 -14.38 7.57 -2.05
N ALA A 168 -13.27 7.05 -1.55
CA ALA A 168 -13.14 6.40 -0.24
C ALA A 168 -13.07 7.37 0.94
N GLY A 169 -13.17 8.69 0.69
CA GLY A 169 -13.22 9.74 1.72
C GLY A 169 -11.86 10.29 2.14
N PHE A 170 -10.78 10.02 1.42
CA PHE A 170 -9.50 10.69 1.62
C PHE A 170 -9.50 12.06 0.92
N ASN A 171 -8.98 13.08 1.60
CA ASN A 171 -9.00 14.46 1.11
C ASN A 171 -7.67 14.91 0.52
N ASP A 172 -6.58 14.31 0.96
CA ASP A 172 -5.22 14.64 0.50
C ASP A 172 -4.49 13.38 0.02
N VAL A 173 -3.58 13.56 -0.94
CA VAL A 173 -2.68 12.51 -1.43
C VAL A 173 -1.32 13.10 -1.77
N ASP A 174 -0.27 12.48 -1.24
CA ASP A 174 1.12 12.72 -1.63
C ASP A 174 1.62 11.56 -2.46
N PHE A 175 2.20 11.86 -3.64
CA PHE A 175 2.77 10.85 -4.50
C PHE A 175 4.28 10.77 -4.39
N TYR A 176 4.75 9.54 -4.37
CA TYR A 176 6.14 9.14 -4.43
C TYR A 176 6.32 8.14 -5.55
N CYS A 177 7.54 7.92 -5.97
CA CYS A 177 7.83 6.92 -6.98
C CYS A 177 9.06 6.10 -6.69
N GLN A 178 9.14 4.97 -7.39
CA GLN A 178 10.23 4.03 -7.30
C GLN A 178 10.54 3.45 -8.69
N THR A 179 11.81 3.11 -8.91
CA THR A 179 12.22 2.29 -10.04
C THR A 179 12.75 0.96 -9.54
N SER A 180 12.98 0.01 -10.44
CA SER A 180 13.66 -1.26 -10.12
C SER A 180 15.17 -1.15 -10.29
N GLY A 181 15.90 -2.16 -9.81
CA GLY A 181 17.36 -2.25 -9.99
C GLY A 181 18.14 -1.34 -9.06
N LYS A 182 19.19 -0.67 -9.56
CA LYS A 182 20.11 0.14 -8.73
C LYS A 182 19.44 1.38 -8.10
N HIS A 183 18.30 1.82 -8.62
CA HIS A 183 17.58 3.04 -8.19
C HIS A 183 16.25 2.72 -7.51
N TYR A 184 16.24 1.69 -6.67
CA TYR A 184 15.03 1.19 -6.01
C TYR A 184 14.54 2.06 -4.84
N LYS A 185 15.28 3.09 -4.45
CA LYS A 185 14.88 3.99 -3.36
C LYS A 185 13.61 4.76 -3.71
N VAL A 186 12.71 4.87 -2.73
CA VAL A 186 11.52 5.70 -2.84
C VAL A 186 11.92 7.17 -2.79
N ARG A 187 11.36 7.97 -3.69
CA ARG A 187 11.61 9.40 -3.81
C ARG A 187 10.32 10.18 -4.05
N PRO A 188 10.27 11.45 -3.63
CA PRO A 188 9.11 12.30 -3.87
C PRO A 188 8.82 12.51 -5.36
N GLY A 189 7.53 12.69 -5.68
CA GLY A 189 7.06 12.93 -7.03
C GLY A 189 6.92 11.65 -7.86
N LEU A 190 6.55 11.81 -9.13
CA LEU A 190 6.21 10.69 -10.03
C LEU A 190 7.16 10.56 -11.23
N GLU A 191 8.12 11.47 -11.39
CA GLU A 191 8.95 11.54 -12.59
C GLU A 191 9.79 10.28 -12.78
N GLY A 192 9.59 9.61 -13.93
CA GLY A 192 10.32 8.41 -14.33
C GLY A 192 10.12 7.18 -13.42
N GLY A 193 9.21 7.24 -12.47
CA GLY A 193 8.92 6.15 -11.55
C GLY A 193 8.05 5.07 -12.18
N LYS A 194 8.57 3.85 -12.30
CA LYS A 194 7.83 2.68 -12.82
C LYS A 194 6.73 2.21 -11.87
N PHE A 195 6.89 2.50 -10.59
CA PHE A 195 5.92 2.24 -9.54
C PHE A 195 5.57 3.57 -8.88
N MET A 196 4.32 3.82 -8.67
CA MET A 196 3.85 4.92 -7.85
C MET A 196 3.52 4.41 -6.45
N ILE A 197 3.76 5.26 -5.46
CA ILE A 197 3.37 5.06 -4.07
C ILE A 197 2.55 6.28 -3.68
N ALA A 198 1.35 6.05 -3.18
CA ALA A 198 0.44 7.10 -2.76
C ALA A 198 0.25 7.04 -1.24
N VAL A 199 0.35 8.18 -0.59
CA VAL A 199 0.07 8.38 0.84
C VAL A 199 -1.21 9.21 0.92
N PHE A 200 -2.32 8.57 1.21
CA PHE A 200 -3.63 9.18 1.35
C PHE A 200 -3.91 9.54 2.80
N SER A 201 -4.49 10.73 3.03
CA SER A 201 -4.91 11.14 4.37
C SER A 201 -6.28 11.84 4.37
N LYS A 202 -6.97 11.78 5.53
CA LYS A 202 -8.12 12.61 5.83
C LYS A 202 -7.66 13.86 6.56
N GLN A 203 -8.29 15.01 6.32
CA GLN A 203 -7.84 16.35 6.80
C GLN A 203 -7.68 16.50 8.32
N GLU A 204 -8.09 15.53 9.11
CA GLU A 204 -8.01 15.59 10.58
C GLU A 204 -6.58 15.48 11.14
N TYR A 205 -5.61 15.09 10.32
CA TYR A 205 -4.20 15.10 10.70
C TYR A 205 -3.57 16.43 10.28
N GLY A 206 -3.34 17.31 11.25
CA GLY A 206 -2.71 18.62 11.04
C GLY A 206 -1.21 18.49 10.73
N TYR A 207 -0.85 18.05 9.52
CA TYR A 207 0.54 17.97 9.08
C TYR A 207 1.00 19.25 8.41
N PRO A 208 2.25 19.71 8.71
CA PRO A 208 2.88 20.74 7.92
C PRO A 208 3.03 20.22 6.48
N ARG A 209 2.21 20.75 5.58
CA ARG A 209 2.27 20.45 4.15
C ARG A 209 3.63 20.86 3.60
N ASN A 210 4.56 19.95 3.45
CA ASN A 210 5.64 20.14 2.52
C ASN A 210 5.06 20.02 1.10
N LYS A 211 4.50 21.14 0.61
CA LYS A 211 4.08 21.24 -0.80
C LYS A 211 5.30 21.04 -1.67
N ILE A 212 5.47 19.83 -2.19
CA ILE A 212 6.41 19.57 -3.27
C ILE A 212 5.84 20.30 -4.48
N LYS A 213 6.46 21.44 -4.85
CA LYS A 213 6.19 22.14 -6.09
C LYS A 213 6.52 21.20 -7.24
N GLY A 214 5.53 20.66 -7.92
CA GLY A 214 5.72 19.79 -9.07
C GLY A 214 4.56 18.83 -9.39
N GLY A 215 3.47 18.87 -8.68
CA GLY A 215 2.24 18.15 -9.06
C GLY A 215 1.35 19.05 -9.91
N VAL A 216 0.92 18.58 -11.06
CA VAL A 216 -0.12 19.19 -11.89
C VAL A 216 -1.40 19.16 -11.07
N LEU A 217 -1.78 20.29 -10.45
CA LEU A 217 -3.17 20.59 -10.08
C LEU A 217 -3.36 22.09 -9.88
N GLY A 218 -4.49 22.53 -10.38
CA GLY A 218 -4.88 23.89 -10.63
C GLY A 218 -4.82 24.83 -9.43
N ASN A 219 -4.57 26.09 -9.76
CA ASN A 219 -4.62 27.29 -8.96
C ASN A 219 -5.91 27.35 -8.10
N HIS A 220 -5.77 27.27 -6.80
CA HIS A 220 -6.67 27.96 -5.88
C HIS A 220 -5.82 28.92 -5.05
N GLU A 221 -5.78 30.18 -5.50
CA GLU A 221 -5.34 31.31 -4.69
C GLU A 221 -6.30 31.45 -3.51
N VAL A 222 -5.79 31.26 -2.31
CA VAL A 222 -6.50 31.74 -1.10
C VAL A 222 -6.04 33.16 -0.88
N VAL A 223 -6.91 34.11 -1.22
CA VAL A 223 -6.78 35.52 -0.81
C VAL A 223 -7.02 35.57 0.68
N MET A 224 -5.98 35.93 1.44
CA MET A 224 -6.13 36.33 2.85
C MET A 224 -6.57 37.79 2.89
N SER A 225 -7.72 38.03 3.47
CA SER A 225 -8.16 39.31 3.98
C SER A 225 -7.93 39.40 5.48
#